data_1c6680e39fcb7f70f44f7fa55271d36b
#
_entry.id   1c6680e39fcb7f70f44f7fa55271d36b
#
_cell.length_a   1.000
_cell.length_b   1.000
_cell.length_c   1.000
_cell.angle_alpha   90.00
_cell.angle_beta   90.00
_cell.angle_gamma   90.00
#
_symmetry.space_group_name_H-M   'P 1'
#
loop_
_entity.id
_entity.type
_entity.pdbx_description
1 polymer ?
#
loop_
_entity_poly.entity_id
_entity_poly.type
_entity_poly.pdbx_seq_one_letter_code
_entity_poly.pdbx_strand_id
1 'polypeptide(L)'
;MINRKTARLIALYGGLIFVSTVAVLLARQFSLGPERPAPNFRTFGPAGAPIMIEEYSDFACGACRAAAGKLEELLKVYGDGIRLQLKHYPLVNIHPWSLDAAAYADCAGEQGKYKEYAALLFENQDKWGEAKEKPKEFEAFAGGLKLDWKEMQACSAAPRTRQRIKLEMAEGDMKNVNATPTFFINGKRAVGPAQLVEQARKFDGILKAAHGRHVPPSGI
;
A
#
# COMPACT_ATOMS: atom_id res chain seq x y z
N MET A 1 57.14 -7.82 -17.98
CA MET A 1 56.42 -8.84 -18.81
C MET A 1 55.56 -9.68 -17.88
N ILE A 2 54.23 -9.63 -18.02
CA ILE A 2 53.31 -10.42 -17.20
C ILE A 2 53.38 -11.89 -17.65
N ASN A 3 53.64 -12.81 -16.71
CA ASN A 3 53.69 -14.23 -17.00
C ASN A 3 52.32 -14.72 -17.51
N ARG A 4 52.30 -15.61 -18.51
CA ARG A 4 51.06 -16.20 -19.10
C ARG A 4 50.14 -16.81 -18.05
N LYS A 5 50.63 -17.36 -16.92
CA LYS A 5 49.83 -17.89 -15.82
C LYS A 5 49.14 -16.75 -15.06
N THR A 6 49.84 -15.64 -14.80
CA THR A 6 49.25 -14.47 -14.11
C THR A 6 48.19 -13.79 -14.97
N ALA A 7 48.40 -13.68 -16.29
CA ALA A 7 47.40 -13.14 -17.21
C ALA A 7 46.13 -13.99 -17.28
N ARG A 8 46.26 -15.34 -17.25
CA ARG A 8 45.08 -16.24 -17.19
C ARG A 8 44.30 -16.13 -15.89
N LEU A 9 44.99 -15.99 -14.75
CA LEU A 9 44.34 -15.78 -13.44
C LEU A 9 43.59 -14.45 -13.38
N ILE A 10 44.20 -13.35 -13.87
CA ILE A 10 43.53 -12.04 -13.92
C ILE A 10 42.28 -12.10 -14.81
N ALA A 11 42.34 -12.78 -15.96
CA ALA A 11 41.19 -12.94 -16.85
C ALA A 11 40.06 -13.78 -16.19
N LEU A 12 40.41 -14.83 -15.47
CA LEU A 12 39.44 -15.68 -14.77
C LEU A 12 38.79 -14.93 -13.61
N TYR A 13 39.54 -14.23 -12.76
CA TYR A 13 38.95 -13.43 -11.65
C TYR A 13 38.16 -12.24 -12.16
N GLY A 14 38.63 -11.55 -13.24
CA GLY A 14 37.88 -10.49 -13.88
C GLY A 14 36.54 -10.98 -14.45
N GLY A 15 36.53 -12.13 -15.09
CA GLY A 15 35.31 -12.79 -15.58
C GLY A 15 34.36 -13.16 -14.46
N LEU A 16 34.88 -13.71 -13.36
CA LEU A 16 34.04 -14.10 -12.19
C LEU A 16 33.40 -12.88 -11.51
N ILE A 17 34.16 -11.80 -11.34
CA ILE A 17 33.66 -10.53 -10.77
C ILE A 17 32.60 -9.93 -11.71
N PHE A 18 32.81 -9.93 -13.02
CA PHE A 18 31.85 -9.43 -13.99
C PHE A 18 30.53 -10.22 -13.95
N VAL A 19 30.62 -11.56 -13.97
CA VAL A 19 29.43 -12.43 -13.88
C VAL A 19 28.68 -12.22 -12.56
N SER A 20 29.40 -12.09 -11.43
CA SER A 20 28.77 -11.86 -10.14
C SER A 20 28.09 -10.48 -10.05
N THR A 21 28.71 -9.43 -10.59
CA THR A 21 28.10 -8.09 -10.63
C THR A 21 26.90 -8.03 -11.56
N VAL A 22 26.94 -8.67 -12.71
CA VAL A 22 25.78 -8.78 -13.61
C VAL A 22 24.67 -9.58 -12.95
N ALA A 23 24.97 -10.70 -12.29
CA ALA A 23 23.99 -11.49 -11.57
C ALA A 23 23.34 -10.70 -10.42
N VAL A 24 24.11 -9.91 -9.67
CA VAL A 24 23.59 -9.02 -8.61
C VAL A 24 22.71 -7.91 -9.20
N LEU A 25 23.10 -7.31 -10.31
CA LEU A 25 22.31 -6.28 -10.98
C LEU A 25 20.99 -6.85 -11.54
N LEU A 26 21.05 -8.01 -12.16
CA LEU A 26 19.85 -8.73 -12.63
C LEU A 26 18.97 -9.17 -11.46
N ALA A 27 19.56 -9.72 -10.39
CA ALA A 27 18.81 -10.06 -9.18
C ALA A 27 18.14 -8.83 -8.54
N ARG A 28 18.80 -7.67 -8.53
CA ARG A 28 18.18 -6.40 -8.11
C ARG A 28 17.01 -5.99 -9.01
N GLN A 29 17.15 -6.11 -10.33
CA GLN A 29 16.06 -5.82 -11.28
C GLN A 29 14.89 -6.80 -11.14
N PHE A 30 15.15 -8.07 -10.82
CA PHE A 30 14.11 -9.07 -10.57
C PHE A 30 13.52 -9.03 -9.16
N SER A 31 14.30 -8.56 -8.15
CA SER A 31 13.84 -8.42 -6.76
C SER A 31 13.03 -7.14 -6.54
N LEU A 32 13.26 -6.11 -7.35
CA LEU A 32 12.40 -4.94 -7.48
C LEU A 32 11.34 -5.27 -8.54
N GLY A 33 10.47 -6.24 -8.26
CA GLY A 33 9.28 -6.45 -9.07
C GLY A 33 8.55 -5.11 -9.25
N PRO A 34 7.88 -4.88 -10.41
CA PRO A 34 7.17 -3.63 -10.62
C PRO A 34 6.22 -3.38 -9.45
N GLU A 35 6.24 -2.16 -8.90
CA GLU A 35 5.25 -1.72 -7.90
C GLU A 35 3.87 -2.10 -8.42
N ARG A 36 3.17 -2.92 -7.67
CA ARG A 36 1.83 -3.35 -8.06
C ARG A 36 0.85 -2.29 -7.55
N PRO A 37 0.17 -1.58 -8.45
CA PRO A 37 -0.82 -0.61 -8.01
C PRO A 37 -1.90 -1.33 -7.19
N ALA A 38 -2.41 -0.65 -6.17
CA ALA A 38 -3.59 -1.12 -5.45
C ALA A 38 -4.76 -1.24 -6.43
N PRO A 39 -5.72 -2.15 -6.20
CA PRO A 39 -6.93 -2.24 -7.01
C PRO A 39 -7.66 -0.89 -7.12
N ASN A 40 -8.38 -0.69 -8.21
CA ASN A 40 -9.07 0.58 -8.47
C ASN A 40 -10.01 1.00 -7.32
N PHE A 41 -10.68 0.04 -6.67
CA PHE A 41 -11.57 0.33 -5.55
C PHE A 41 -10.83 0.77 -4.26
N ARG A 42 -9.50 0.63 -4.21
CA ARG A 42 -8.62 1.13 -3.16
C ARG A 42 -7.70 2.27 -3.63
N THR A 43 -7.97 2.82 -4.80
CA THR A 43 -7.23 3.92 -5.39
C THR A 43 -8.15 5.11 -5.57
N PHE A 44 -7.80 6.25 -4.99
CA PHE A 44 -8.62 7.46 -4.97
C PHE A 44 -7.84 8.64 -5.54
N GLY A 45 -8.51 9.50 -6.28
CA GLY A 45 -7.93 10.64 -6.96
C GLY A 45 -7.28 10.32 -8.31
N PRO A 46 -6.98 11.35 -9.12
CA PRO A 46 -6.52 11.21 -10.49
C PRO A 46 -5.08 10.67 -10.59
N ALA A 47 -4.77 9.96 -11.67
CA ALA A 47 -3.45 9.37 -11.90
C ALA A 47 -2.31 10.39 -11.95
N GLY A 48 -2.60 11.63 -12.39
CA GLY A 48 -1.64 12.72 -12.50
C GLY A 48 -1.58 13.65 -11.29
N ALA A 49 -2.18 13.27 -10.14
CA ALA A 49 -2.14 14.11 -8.94
C ALA A 49 -0.69 14.41 -8.51
N PRO A 50 -0.36 15.65 -8.18
CA PRO A 50 0.99 16.03 -7.74
C PRO A 50 1.45 15.39 -6.42
N ILE A 51 0.48 14.96 -5.60
CA ILE A 51 0.74 14.31 -4.32
C ILE A 51 0.29 12.85 -4.42
N MET A 52 1.27 11.95 -4.41
CA MET A 52 1.04 10.51 -4.37
C MET A 52 1.20 10.03 -2.93
N ILE A 53 0.19 9.37 -2.39
CA ILE A 53 0.22 8.74 -1.07
C ILE A 53 -0.05 7.25 -1.25
N GLU A 54 0.88 6.41 -0.82
CA GLU A 54 0.70 4.99 -0.68
C GLU A 54 0.69 4.67 0.81
N GLU A 55 -0.37 4.05 1.32
CA GLU A 55 -0.51 3.67 2.72
C GLU A 55 -0.49 2.16 2.86
N TYR A 56 0.37 1.65 3.74
CA TYR A 56 0.33 0.27 4.23
C TYR A 56 -0.39 0.26 5.57
N SER A 57 -1.55 -0.39 5.61
CA SER A 57 -2.52 -0.27 6.70
C SER A 57 -3.04 -1.63 7.18
N ASP A 58 -3.43 -1.65 8.46
CA ASP A 58 -4.08 -2.78 9.12
C ASP A 58 -5.38 -2.32 9.78
N PHE A 59 -6.50 -2.96 9.45
CA PHE A 59 -7.80 -2.60 10.00
C PHE A 59 -7.92 -2.81 11.52
N ALA A 60 -7.10 -3.68 12.12
CA ALA A 60 -7.10 -3.90 13.56
C ALA A 60 -6.14 -2.95 14.32
N CYS A 61 -5.34 -2.14 13.60
CA CYS A 61 -4.40 -1.20 14.21
C CYS A 61 -5.08 0.13 14.60
N GLY A 62 -5.04 0.51 15.90
CA GLY A 62 -5.63 1.77 16.38
C GLY A 62 -5.01 3.03 15.76
N ALA A 63 -3.70 3.02 15.45
CA ALA A 63 -3.04 4.11 14.75
C ALA A 63 -3.51 4.24 13.28
N CYS A 64 -3.88 3.11 12.63
CA CYS A 64 -4.46 3.14 11.28
C CYS A 64 -5.87 3.76 11.30
N ARG A 65 -6.69 3.44 12.31
CA ARG A 65 -7.99 4.10 12.54
C ARG A 65 -7.83 5.62 12.65
N ALA A 66 -6.87 6.09 13.46
CA ALA A 66 -6.60 7.52 13.60
C ALA A 66 -6.09 8.16 12.29
N ALA A 67 -5.29 7.45 11.53
CA ALA A 67 -4.78 7.92 10.24
C ALA A 67 -5.87 8.01 9.17
N ALA A 68 -6.80 7.07 9.14
CA ALA A 68 -7.92 7.07 8.19
C ALA A 68 -8.73 8.38 8.28
N GLY A 69 -9.04 8.86 9.50
CA GLY A 69 -9.69 10.15 9.69
C GLY A 69 -8.86 11.33 9.15
N LYS A 70 -7.54 11.31 9.36
CA LYS A 70 -6.65 12.35 8.81
C LYS A 70 -6.56 12.32 7.29
N LEU A 71 -6.52 11.15 6.69
CA LEU A 71 -6.55 11.00 5.24
C LEU A 71 -7.85 11.52 4.64
N GLU A 72 -8.99 11.25 5.29
CA GLU A 72 -10.27 11.79 4.85
C GLU A 72 -10.29 13.33 4.88
N GLU A 73 -9.76 13.95 5.94
CA GLU A 73 -9.60 15.40 6.04
C GLU A 73 -8.71 15.94 4.89
N LEU A 74 -7.57 15.28 4.63
CA LEU A 74 -6.65 15.69 3.56
C LEU A 74 -7.30 15.56 2.17
N LEU A 75 -8.03 14.48 1.92
CA LEU A 75 -8.75 14.29 0.66
C LEU A 75 -9.87 15.33 0.48
N LYS A 76 -10.55 15.76 1.55
CA LYS A 76 -11.55 16.84 1.49
C LYS A 76 -10.90 18.19 1.16
N VAL A 77 -9.72 18.47 1.72
CA VAL A 77 -9.02 19.75 1.52
C VAL A 77 -8.36 19.83 0.15
N TYR A 78 -7.67 18.77 -0.27
CA TYR A 78 -6.78 18.79 -1.43
C TYR A 78 -7.39 18.13 -2.68
N GLY A 79 -8.48 17.39 -2.56
CA GLY A 79 -9.25 16.81 -3.68
C GLY A 79 -8.38 16.12 -4.73
N ASP A 80 -8.49 16.59 -5.96
CA ASP A 80 -7.74 16.06 -7.10
C ASP A 80 -6.22 16.30 -7.03
N GLY A 81 -5.74 17.05 -6.06
CA GLY A 81 -4.32 17.22 -5.78
C GLY A 81 -3.65 15.98 -5.19
N ILE A 82 -4.44 15.03 -4.65
CA ILE A 82 -3.95 13.80 -4.02
C ILE A 82 -4.41 12.58 -4.82
N ARG A 83 -3.47 11.66 -5.06
CA ARG A 83 -3.75 10.26 -5.40
C ARG A 83 -3.37 9.38 -4.22
N LEU A 84 -4.37 8.72 -3.61
CA LEU A 84 -4.20 7.80 -2.51
C LEU A 84 -4.34 6.36 -2.99
N GLN A 85 -3.38 5.51 -2.63
CA GLN A 85 -3.42 4.07 -2.80
C GLN A 85 -3.36 3.38 -1.44
N LEU A 86 -4.38 2.58 -1.11
CA LEU A 86 -4.41 1.82 0.13
C LEU A 86 -3.91 0.39 -0.12
N LYS A 87 -2.89 -0.02 0.63
CA LYS A 87 -2.29 -1.35 0.61
C LYS A 87 -2.54 -2.05 1.94
N HIS A 88 -2.89 -3.32 1.88
CA HIS A 88 -3.08 -4.10 3.08
C HIS A 88 -1.75 -4.60 3.65
N TYR A 89 -1.55 -4.36 4.93
CA TYR A 89 -0.41 -4.88 5.68
C TYR A 89 -0.88 -5.41 7.05
N PRO A 90 -1.70 -6.50 7.06
CA PRO A 90 -2.23 -7.07 8.28
C PRO A 90 -1.13 -7.63 9.17
N LEU A 91 -1.06 -7.19 10.42
CA LEU A 91 -0.09 -7.64 11.43
C LEU A 91 -0.59 -8.92 12.08
N VAL A 92 -0.64 -10.01 11.32
CA VAL A 92 -1.29 -11.29 11.68
C VAL A 92 -0.76 -11.93 12.97
N ASN A 93 0.44 -11.57 13.42
CA ASN A 93 1.04 -12.11 14.65
C ASN A 93 0.45 -11.47 15.92
N ILE A 94 -0.14 -10.28 15.80
CA ILE A 94 -0.72 -9.54 16.94
C ILE A 94 -2.21 -9.23 16.75
N HIS A 95 -2.71 -9.26 15.53
CA HIS A 95 -4.10 -8.99 15.18
C HIS A 95 -4.71 -10.21 14.47
N PRO A 96 -5.38 -11.12 15.18
CA PRO A 96 -5.79 -12.42 14.64
C PRO A 96 -6.76 -12.33 13.46
N TRP A 97 -7.56 -11.27 13.37
CA TRP A 97 -8.59 -11.11 12.34
C TRP A 97 -8.23 -10.10 11.25
N SER A 98 -7.04 -9.50 11.32
CA SER A 98 -6.67 -8.42 10.37
C SER A 98 -6.58 -8.91 8.92
N LEU A 99 -6.13 -10.15 8.68
CA LEU A 99 -6.10 -10.73 7.33
C LEU A 99 -7.52 -10.98 6.80
N ASP A 100 -8.44 -11.44 7.64
CA ASP A 100 -9.83 -11.64 7.25
C ASP A 100 -10.54 -10.30 7.01
N ALA A 101 -10.32 -9.30 7.86
CA ALA A 101 -10.83 -7.95 7.67
C ALA A 101 -10.37 -7.34 6.33
N ALA A 102 -9.07 -7.48 6.00
CA ALA A 102 -8.54 -7.04 4.71
C ALA A 102 -9.19 -7.78 3.53
N ALA A 103 -9.38 -9.10 3.64
CA ALA A 103 -10.02 -9.88 2.60
C ALA A 103 -11.50 -9.50 2.41
N TYR A 104 -12.26 -9.31 3.49
CA TYR A 104 -13.65 -8.86 3.40
C TYR A 104 -13.76 -7.42 2.86
N ALA A 105 -12.86 -6.52 3.22
CA ALA A 105 -12.82 -5.17 2.66
C ALA A 105 -12.62 -5.19 1.14
N ASP A 106 -11.69 -6.03 0.65
CA ASP A 106 -11.48 -6.23 -0.79
C ASP A 106 -12.74 -6.79 -1.48
N CYS A 107 -13.41 -7.76 -0.85
CA CYS A 107 -14.62 -8.35 -1.39
C CYS A 107 -15.80 -7.36 -1.42
N ALA A 108 -15.91 -6.50 -0.42
CA ALA A 108 -16.84 -5.38 -0.44
C ALA A 108 -16.48 -4.38 -1.56
N GLY A 109 -15.18 -4.20 -1.84
CA GLY A 109 -14.70 -3.39 -2.95
C GLY A 109 -15.06 -3.97 -4.33
N GLU A 110 -15.02 -5.30 -4.50
CA GLU A 110 -15.47 -5.98 -5.71
C GLU A 110 -16.99 -5.77 -5.94
N GLN A 111 -17.76 -5.53 -4.86
CA GLN A 111 -19.18 -5.14 -4.91
C GLN A 111 -19.40 -3.62 -4.85
N GLY A 112 -18.35 -2.79 -5.04
CA GLY A 112 -18.44 -1.32 -5.11
C GLY A 112 -18.59 -0.61 -3.77
N LYS A 113 -18.33 -1.28 -2.62
CA LYS A 113 -18.54 -0.75 -1.26
C LYS A 113 -17.30 -0.80 -0.37
N TYR A 114 -16.10 -0.65 -0.96
CA TYR A 114 -14.85 -0.69 -0.18
C TYR A 114 -14.81 0.38 0.91
N LYS A 115 -15.09 1.65 0.57
CA LYS A 115 -14.96 2.77 1.52
C LYS A 115 -15.91 2.61 2.70
N GLU A 116 -17.16 2.27 2.41
CA GLU A 116 -18.18 2.11 3.44
C GLU A 116 -17.87 0.93 4.37
N TYR A 117 -17.39 -0.19 3.80
CA TYR A 117 -17.02 -1.35 4.59
C TYR A 117 -15.76 -1.10 5.42
N ALA A 118 -14.75 -0.45 4.85
CA ALA A 118 -13.53 -0.04 5.53
C ALA A 118 -13.81 0.91 6.71
N ALA A 119 -14.73 1.87 6.53
CA ALA A 119 -15.16 2.76 7.60
C ALA A 119 -15.79 1.97 8.76
N LEU A 120 -16.71 1.04 8.47
CA LEU A 120 -17.32 0.19 9.49
C LEU A 120 -16.29 -0.68 10.24
N LEU A 121 -15.28 -1.20 9.55
CA LEU A 121 -14.19 -1.94 10.17
C LEU A 121 -13.43 -1.05 11.19
N PHE A 122 -13.03 0.16 10.81
CA PHE A 122 -12.33 1.07 11.72
C PHE A 122 -13.21 1.59 12.85
N GLU A 123 -14.45 1.99 12.58
CA GLU A 123 -15.39 2.51 13.57
C GLU A 123 -15.73 1.49 14.66
N ASN A 124 -15.78 0.21 14.30
CA ASN A 124 -16.14 -0.86 15.21
C ASN A 124 -14.95 -1.76 15.58
N GLN A 125 -13.71 -1.28 15.41
CA GLN A 125 -12.49 -2.03 15.64
C GLN A 125 -12.45 -2.72 17.00
N ASP A 126 -12.94 -2.05 18.04
CA ASP A 126 -12.96 -2.54 19.42
C ASP A 126 -13.91 -3.75 19.61
N LYS A 127 -14.85 -4.00 18.68
CA LYS A 127 -15.78 -5.13 18.75
C LYS A 127 -15.26 -6.40 18.12
N TRP A 128 -14.38 -6.27 17.12
CA TRP A 128 -13.94 -7.42 16.33
C TRP A 128 -12.42 -7.67 16.36
N GLY A 129 -11.61 -6.64 16.60
CA GLY A 129 -10.15 -6.71 16.43
C GLY A 129 -9.47 -7.75 17.30
N GLU A 130 -9.93 -7.91 18.55
CA GLU A 130 -9.39 -8.86 19.53
C GLU A 130 -10.39 -9.99 19.90
N ALA A 131 -11.41 -10.22 19.06
CA ALA A 131 -12.39 -11.25 19.31
C ALA A 131 -11.73 -12.64 19.39
N LYS A 132 -12.17 -13.47 20.36
CA LYS A 132 -11.63 -14.84 20.53
C LYS A 132 -12.14 -15.79 19.45
N GLU A 133 -13.33 -15.54 18.93
CA GLU A 133 -13.97 -16.31 17.86
C GLU A 133 -14.16 -15.43 16.63
N LYS A 134 -14.50 -16.07 15.50
CA LYS A 134 -14.74 -15.34 14.24
C LYS A 134 -15.78 -14.24 14.45
N PRO A 135 -15.43 -12.96 14.20
CA PRO A 135 -16.34 -11.85 14.40
C PRO A 135 -17.60 -11.95 13.53
N LYS A 136 -18.75 -11.86 14.16
CA LYS A 136 -20.06 -11.75 13.47
C LYS A 136 -20.28 -10.37 12.85
N GLU A 137 -19.50 -9.41 13.27
CA GLU A 137 -19.49 -8.02 12.79
C GLU A 137 -19.27 -7.96 11.29
N PHE A 138 -18.41 -8.82 10.73
CA PHE A 138 -18.13 -8.84 9.28
C PHE A 138 -19.39 -9.11 8.46
N GLU A 139 -20.25 -10.06 8.91
CA GLU A 139 -21.54 -10.34 8.28
C GLU A 139 -22.54 -9.20 8.52
N ALA A 140 -22.59 -8.67 9.74
CA ALA A 140 -23.49 -7.56 10.09
C ALA A 140 -23.18 -6.31 9.24
N PHE A 141 -21.91 -5.98 9.01
CA PHE A 141 -21.51 -4.87 8.13
C PHE A 141 -21.94 -5.11 6.68
N ALA A 142 -21.75 -6.33 6.18
CA ALA A 142 -22.20 -6.69 4.84
C ALA A 142 -23.71 -6.53 4.69
N GLY A 143 -24.49 -7.02 5.66
CA GLY A 143 -25.94 -6.89 5.68
C GLY A 143 -26.40 -5.42 5.73
N GLY A 144 -25.77 -4.59 6.57
CA GLY A 144 -26.06 -3.15 6.66
C GLY A 144 -25.80 -2.40 5.34
N LEU A 145 -24.81 -2.84 4.56
CA LEU A 145 -24.45 -2.28 3.25
C LEU A 145 -25.17 -2.96 2.08
N LYS A 146 -26.03 -3.94 2.32
CA LYS A 146 -26.77 -4.74 1.33
C LYS A 146 -25.83 -5.48 0.36
N LEU A 147 -24.69 -5.97 0.86
CA LEU A 147 -23.75 -6.79 0.12
C LEU A 147 -24.20 -8.26 0.13
N ASP A 148 -23.88 -9.00 -0.92
CA ASP A 148 -24.07 -10.44 -0.95
C ASP A 148 -23.04 -11.13 -0.06
N TRP A 149 -23.48 -11.55 1.14
CA TRP A 149 -22.62 -12.19 2.12
C TRP A 149 -22.05 -13.52 1.65
N LYS A 150 -22.83 -14.31 0.92
CA LYS A 150 -22.38 -15.60 0.38
C LYS A 150 -21.24 -15.38 -0.64
N GLU A 151 -21.39 -14.37 -1.49
CA GLU A 151 -20.35 -13.98 -2.43
C GLU A 151 -19.10 -13.45 -1.69
N MET A 152 -19.27 -12.63 -0.65
CA MET A 152 -18.17 -12.15 0.18
C MET A 152 -17.40 -13.28 0.86
N GLN A 153 -18.10 -14.29 1.37
CA GLN A 153 -17.45 -15.47 1.98
C GLN A 153 -16.64 -16.24 0.94
N ALA A 154 -17.20 -16.50 -0.24
CA ALA A 154 -16.51 -17.18 -1.33
C ALA A 154 -15.27 -16.37 -1.81
N CYS A 155 -15.43 -15.06 -1.99
CA CYS A 155 -14.37 -14.14 -2.38
C CYS A 155 -13.24 -14.09 -1.34
N SER A 156 -13.57 -13.93 -0.04
CA SER A 156 -12.56 -13.82 1.03
C SER A 156 -11.75 -15.11 1.22
N ALA A 157 -12.35 -16.26 0.94
CA ALA A 157 -11.68 -17.57 0.96
C ALA A 157 -10.88 -17.86 -0.32
N ALA A 158 -11.15 -17.13 -1.41
CA ALA A 158 -10.52 -17.37 -2.69
C ALA A 158 -9.00 -17.16 -2.63
N PRO A 159 -8.18 -18.08 -3.22
CA PRO A 159 -6.73 -17.94 -3.24
C PRO A 159 -6.26 -16.60 -3.82
N ARG A 160 -6.92 -16.08 -4.87
CA ARG A 160 -6.59 -14.79 -5.51
C ARG A 160 -6.64 -13.62 -4.54
N THR A 161 -7.66 -13.55 -3.67
CA THR A 161 -7.84 -12.45 -2.72
C THR A 161 -6.75 -12.48 -1.66
N ARG A 162 -6.52 -13.64 -1.05
CA ARG A 162 -5.49 -13.80 -0.03
C ARG A 162 -4.08 -13.65 -0.58
N GLN A 163 -3.83 -14.10 -1.81
CA GLN A 163 -2.53 -13.93 -2.47
C GLN A 163 -2.24 -12.47 -2.77
N ARG A 164 -3.23 -11.68 -3.21
CA ARG A 164 -3.10 -10.23 -3.40
C ARG A 164 -2.61 -9.55 -2.13
N ILE A 165 -3.26 -9.81 -1.00
CA ILE A 165 -2.88 -9.24 0.30
C ILE A 165 -1.46 -9.67 0.69
N LYS A 166 -1.12 -10.97 0.56
CA LYS A 166 0.24 -11.46 0.85
C LYS A 166 1.32 -10.82 -0.03
N LEU A 167 1.00 -10.51 -1.28
CA LEU A 167 1.93 -9.82 -2.17
C LEU A 167 2.12 -8.36 -1.76
N GLU A 168 1.09 -7.69 -1.25
CA GLU A 168 1.22 -6.33 -0.69
C GLU A 168 2.03 -6.34 0.61
N MET A 169 1.85 -7.33 1.47
CA MET A 169 2.70 -7.52 2.65
C MET A 169 4.17 -7.70 2.25
N ALA A 170 4.46 -8.60 1.31
CA ALA A 170 5.82 -8.82 0.83
C ALA A 170 6.42 -7.57 0.17
N GLU A 171 5.64 -6.79 -0.56
CA GLU A 171 6.05 -5.48 -1.08
C GLU A 171 6.38 -4.51 0.05
N GLY A 172 5.54 -4.46 1.09
CA GLY A 172 5.78 -3.67 2.29
C GLY A 172 7.07 -4.08 3.00
N ASP A 173 7.33 -5.39 3.15
CA ASP A 173 8.58 -5.91 3.73
C ASP A 173 9.80 -5.43 2.93
N MET A 174 9.76 -5.49 1.61
CA MET A 174 10.83 -4.98 0.75
C MET A 174 11.04 -3.46 0.87
N LYS A 175 9.98 -2.71 1.17
CA LYS A 175 10.02 -1.27 1.46
C LYS A 175 10.34 -0.95 2.93
N ASN A 176 10.71 -1.96 3.74
CA ASN A 176 10.97 -1.83 5.17
C ASN A 176 9.76 -1.28 5.97
N VAL A 177 8.55 -1.69 5.62
CA VAL A 177 7.36 -1.48 6.45
C VAL A 177 7.45 -2.39 7.65
N ASN A 178 7.63 -1.83 8.83
CA ASN A 178 7.78 -2.55 10.10
C ASN A 178 6.77 -2.10 11.17
N ALA A 179 5.90 -1.18 10.81
CA ALA A 179 4.79 -0.68 11.63
C ALA A 179 3.67 -0.16 10.72
N THR A 180 2.43 -0.15 11.22
CA THR A 180 1.28 0.43 10.54
C THR A 180 0.68 1.60 11.34
N PRO A 181 0.17 2.63 10.68
CA PRO A 181 0.27 2.86 9.24
C PRO A 181 1.68 3.33 8.83
N THR A 182 2.17 2.87 7.69
CA THR A 182 3.35 3.43 7.02
C THR A 182 2.90 4.03 5.69
N PHE A 183 3.32 5.26 5.45
CA PHE A 183 3.04 6.02 4.23
C PHE A 183 4.29 6.20 3.40
N PHE A 184 4.12 6.20 2.09
CA PHE A 184 5.10 6.73 1.14
C PHE A 184 4.45 7.91 0.41
N ILE A 185 4.91 9.12 0.71
CA ILE A 185 4.37 10.36 0.16
C ILE A 185 5.38 10.91 -0.84
N ASN A 186 5.06 10.85 -2.13
CA ASN A 186 6.01 11.11 -3.22
C ASN A 186 7.35 10.38 -2.99
N GLY A 187 7.28 9.10 -2.58
CA GLY A 187 8.42 8.24 -2.28
C GLY A 187 9.08 8.47 -0.90
N LYS A 188 8.68 9.49 -0.15
CA LYS A 188 9.16 9.74 1.20
C LYS A 188 8.39 8.93 2.22
N ARG A 189 9.10 8.10 2.99
CA ARG A 189 8.54 7.29 4.07
C ARG A 189 8.13 8.17 5.26
N ALA A 190 6.93 7.91 5.79
CA ALA A 190 6.41 8.49 7.02
C ALA A 190 5.66 7.41 7.83
N VAL A 191 5.81 7.37 9.14
CA VAL A 191 5.21 6.33 10.00
C VAL A 191 4.26 6.96 11.00
N GLY A 192 3.06 6.42 11.06
CA GLY A 192 2.01 6.87 11.96
C GLY A 192 1.34 8.20 11.54
N PRO A 193 0.20 8.51 12.17
CA PRO A 193 -0.61 9.70 11.81
C PRO A 193 0.12 11.02 12.05
N ALA A 194 1.02 11.11 13.04
CA ALA A 194 1.75 12.33 13.31
C ALA A 194 2.69 12.74 12.17
N GLN A 195 3.45 11.78 11.63
CA GLN A 195 4.33 12.05 10.49
C GLN A 195 3.56 12.30 9.19
N LEU A 196 2.39 11.67 8.99
CA LEU A 196 1.48 12.02 7.89
C LEU A 196 1.12 13.51 7.94
N VAL A 197 0.67 14.01 9.09
CA VAL A 197 0.29 15.42 9.28
C VAL A 197 1.50 16.35 9.07
N GLU A 198 2.68 15.96 9.55
CA GLU A 198 3.91 16.75 9.33
C GLU A 198 4.25 16.87 7.84
N GLN A 199 4.18 15.77 7.08
CA GLN A 199 4.41 15.81 5.63
C GLN A 199 3.33 16.62 4.89
N ALA A 200 2.08 16.56 5.35
CA ALA A 200 0.96 17.28 4.74
C ALA A 200 1.14 18.81 4.80
N ARG A 201 1.91 19.34 5.75
CA ARG A 201 2.26 20.78 5.81
C ARG A 201 2.97 21.30 4.55
N LYS A 202 3.52 20.39 3.72
CA LYS A 202 4.22 20.73 2.47
C LYS A 202 3.33 20.68 1.23
N PHE A 203 2.08 20.22 1.38
CA PHE A 203 1.19 19.95 0.24
C PHE A 203 0.85 21.22 -0.55
N ASP A 204 0.59 22.33 0.13
CA ASP A 204 0.35 23.62 -0.54
C ASP A 204 1.52 24.04 -1.44
N GLY A 205 2.75 23.87 -0.95
CA GLY A 205 3.96 24.17 -1.73
C GLY A 205 4.12 23.25 -2.94
N ILE A 206 3.82 21.98 -2.80
CA ILE A 206 3.86 21.00 -3.91
C ILE A 206 2.83 21.37 -4.97
N LEU A 207 1.61 21.70 -4.57
CA LEU A 207 0.53 22.06 -5.49
C LEU A 207 0.84 23.36 -6.22
N LYS A 208 1.30 24.40 -5.53
CA LYS A 208 1.73 25.66 -6.15
C LYS A 208 2.84 25.43 -7.18
N ALA A 209 3.85 24.61 -6.86
CA ALA A 209 4.93 24.27 -7.78
C ALA A 209 4.46 23.44 -8.98
N ALA A 210 3.44 22.61 -8.84
CA ALA A 210 2.85 21.84 -9.93
C ALA A 210 2.04 22.73 -10.88
N HIS A 211 1.22 23.64 -10.37
CA HIS A 211 0.44 24.57 -11.18
C HIS A 211 1.32 25.62 -11.89
N GLY A 212 2.40 26.08 -11.25
CA GLY A 212 3.36 27.02 -11.86
C GLY A 212 4.18 26.44 -13.00
N ARG A 213 4.20 25.11 -13.17
CA ARG A 213 4.86 24.40 -14.30
C ARG A 213 3.92 24.14 -15.48
N HIS A 214 2.65 24.49 -15.39
CA HIS A 214 1.74 24.41 -16.51
C HIS A 214 1.96 25.62 -17.42
N VAL A 215 3.03 25.54 -18.23
CA VAL A 215 3.23 26.44 -19.37
C VAL A 215 2.17 26.03 -20.40
N PRO A 216 1.22 26.93 -20.76
CA PRO A 216 0.30 26.63 -21.85
C PRO A 216 1.13 26.40 -23.13
N PRO A 217 0.72 25.52 -24.04
CA PRO A 217 1.41 25.38 -25.31
C PRO A 217 1.45 26.74 -25.97
N SER A 218 2.65 27.21 -26.26
CA SER A 218 2.88 28.41 -27.05
C SER A 218 2.16 28.22 -28.37
N GLY A 219 1.02 28.91 -28.54
CA GLY A 219 0.32 28.97 -29.81
C GLY A 219 1.23 29.55 -30.86
N ILE A 220 1.35 28.86 -31.98
CA ILE A 220 1.64 29.38 -33.30
C ILE A 220 0.50 28.93 -34.20
#